data_e43da23a2addb166d09b51c262e183c6
#
_entry.id   e43da23a2addb166d09b51c262e183c6
#
_cell.length_a   1.000
_cell.length_b   1.000
_cell.length_c   1.000
_cell.angle_alpha   90.00
_cell.angle_beta   90.00
_cell.angle_gamma   90.00
#
_symmetry.space_group_name_H-M   'P 1'
#
loop_
_entity.id
_entity.type
_entity.pdbx_description
1 polymer ?
#
loop_
_entity_poly.entity_id
_entity_poly.type
_entity_poly.pdbx_seq_one_letter_code
_entity_poly.pdbx_strand_id
1 'polypeptide(L)'
;MNIIRRTVSRQDDWDSSLASLPEPHILQSWVWGEVKSKYGWNAERWIWEENGRATAAAQILERRWPAGLPWPSSRVLYVPRGPILDWSNSALASAVLSDLTSLARERKAIFLKIDPELSLSISEGTDSQPEPSAVGASVEEALRRSSWIPSLEQVQFRSTLRLGLESDEDELLARMKPKTRYNIRLAERKGVSVRSGSESDFDDLYAMYGETSIRDGFVIRPRAYYLDAWGAPLRAGRAKIFLAEVEGRAAAALILFHFGPTAWYFYGMSRSAHRESMPTHLLQWEAIRWAKAAGLRTYDFWGAPDRADPDDPMFGVYRFKAGFGRRGRGVK
;
A
#
# COMPACT_ATOMS: atom_id res chain seq x y z
N MET A 1 18.01 16.84 -22.07
CA MET A 1 17.71 16.31 -20.75
C MET A 1 18.93 15.53 -20.29
N ASN A 2 19.62 15.99 -19.25
CA ASN A 2 20.81 15.29 -18.73
C ASN A 2 20.39 14.59 -17.42
N ILE A 3 19.89 13.38 -17.57
CA ILE A 3 19.45 12.54 -16.44
C ILE A 3 20.64 11.70 -16.00
N ILE A 4 21.02 11.82 -14.73
CA ILE A 4 22.11 11.05 -14.14
C ILE A 4 21.50 10.07 -13.13
N ARG A 5 21.84 8.79 -13.28
CA ARG A 5 21.46 7.74 -12.34
C ARG A 5 22.55 7.54 -11.29
N ARG A 6 22.17 7.44 -10.04
CA ARG A 6 23.06 7.03 -8.95
C ARG A 6 22.46 5.99 -8.04
N THR A 7 23.30 5.19 -7.43
CA THR A 7 22.90 4.24 -6.36
C THR A 7 22.97 4.94 -5.01
N VAL A 8 22.01 4.63 -4.12
CA VAL A 8 21.90 5.22 -2.79
C VAL A 8 22.11 4.15 -1.73
N SER A 9 23.02 4.44 -0.77
CA SER A 9 23.37 3.55 0.33
C SER A 9 23.06 4.11 1.71
N ARG A 10 22.46 5.30 1.81
CA ARG A 10 22.09 5.96 3.08
C ARG A 10 20.59 6.19 3.15
N GLN A 11 19.99 5.84 4.28
CA GLN A 11 18.55 5.96 4.51
C GLN A 11 18.05 7.38 4.36
N ASP A 12 18.71 8.35 4.99
CA ASP A 12 18.25 9.75 4.99
C ASP A 12 18.22 10.35 3.57
N ASP A 13 19.25 10.04 2.77
CA ASP A 13 19.32 10.46 1.38
C ASP A 13 18.22 9.80 0.55
N TRP A 14 17.98 8.50 0.75
CA TRP A 14 16.92 7.79 0.06
C TRP A 14 15.53 8.29 0.42
N ASP A 15 15.17 8.28 1.70
CA ASP A 15 13.81 8.63 2.15
C ASP A 15 13.47 10.11 1.88
N SER A 16 14.45 11.03 1.97
CA SER A 16 14.25 12.44 1.62
C SER A 16 14.04 12.65 0.12
N SER A 17 14.86 11.99 -0.72
CA SER A 17 14.69 12.06 -2.18
C SER A 17 13.36 11.45 -2.60
N LEU A 18 13.01 10.28 -2.06
CA LEU A 18 11.74 9.61 -2.35
C LEU A 18 10.53 10.47 -1.95
N ALA A 19 10.59 11.13 -0.77
CA ALA A 19 9.50 11.97 -0.29
C ALA A 19 9.27 13.23 -1.15
N SER A 20 10.27 13.66 -1.92
CA SER A 20 10.17 14.82 -2.83
C SER A 20 9.50 14.50 -4.16
N LEU A 21 9.35 13.19 -4.50
CA LEU A 21 8.78 12.73 -5.76
C LEU A 21 7.25 12.67 -5.71
N PRO A 22 6.57 12.66 -6.87
CA PRO A 22 5.13 12.49 -6.92
C PRO A 22 4.71 11.10 -6.44
N GLU A 23 3.67 11.03 -5.62
CA GLU A 23 3.08 9.78 -5.12
C GLU A 23 4.09 8.81 -4.47
N PRO A 24 4.94 9.26 -3.51
CA PRO A 24 5.89 8.39 -2.85
C PRO A 24 5.16 7.28 -2.09
N HIS A 25 5.69 6.05 -2.11
CA HIS A 25 5.00 4.90 -1.56
C HIS A 25 5.81 4.19 -0.48
N ILE A 26 5.15 3.73 0.60
CA ILE A 26 5.80 3.03 1.73
C ILE A 26 6.57 1.77 1.28
N LEU A 27 6.12 1.05 0.26
CA LEU A 27 6.82 -0.13 -0.28
C LEU A 27 8.12 0.23 -1.01
N GLN A 28 8.35 1.51 -1.28
CA GLN A 28 9.61 2.05 -1.79
C GLN A 28 10.50 2.63 -0.68
N SER A 29 10.02 2.76 0.56
CA SER A 29 10.81 3.29 1.68
C SER A 29 12.01 2.41 2.03
N TRP A 30 13.01 3.01 2.67
CA TRP A 30 14.19 2.28 3.16
C TRP A 30 13.80 1.11 4.04
N VAL A 31 12.97 1.38 5.03
CA VAL A 31 12.57 0.36 6.03
C VAL A 31 11.89 -0.84 5.40
N TRP A 32 11.13 -0.67 4.31
CA TRP A 32 10.53 -1.79 3.63
C TRP A 32 11.56 -2.69 2.96
N GLY A 33 12.60 -2.12 2.35
CA GLY A 33 13.72 -2.86 1.81
C GLY A 33 14.45 -3.68 2.87
N GLU A 34 14.68 -3.08 4.05
CA GLU A 34 15.31 -3.78 5.18
C GLU A 34 14.47 -4.96 5.67
N VAL A 35 13.13 -4.78 5.76
CA VAL A 35 12.22 -5.90 6.06
C VAL A 35 12.37 -7.01 5.02
N LYS A 36 12.37 -6.66 3.74
CA LYS A 36 12.48 -7.65 2.66
C LYS A 36 13.84 -8.36 2.65
N SER A 37 14.90 -7.66 3.02
CA SER A 37 16.26 -8.22 3.07
C SER A 37 16.37 -9.36 4.07
N LYS A 38 15.65 -9.32 5.18
CA LYS A 38 15.57 -10.44 6.15
C LYS A 38 14.92 -11.71 5.56
N TYR A 39 14.16 -11.58 4.47
CA TYR A 39 13.40 -12.67 3.85
C TYR A 39 13.92 -13.04 2.46
N GLY A 40 15.23 -12.90 2.25
CA GLY A 40 15.93 -13.40 1.08
C GLY A 40 15.85 -12.50 -0.15
N TRP A 41 15.48 -11.24 0.01
CA TRP A 41 15.59 -10.21 -1.02
C TRP A 41 16.81 -9.36 -0.76
N ASN A 42 17.49 -8.91 -1.81
CA ASN A 42 18.49 -7.86 -1.74
C ASN A 42 17.87 -6.57 -2.28
N ALA A 43 17.94 -5.49 -1.51
CA ALA A 43 17.37 -4.20 -1.89
C ALA A 43 18.46 -3.28 -2.45
N GLU A 44 18.33 -2.90 -3.70
CA GLU A 44 19.15 -1.87 -4.34
C GLU A 44 18.30 -0.65 -4.63
N ARG A 45 18.84 0.56 -4.48
CA ARG A 45 18.11 1.80 -4.55
C ARG A 45 18.75 2.74 -5.54
N TRP A 46 17.99 3.15 -6.54
CA TRP A 46 18.43 4.04 -7.60
C TRP A 46 17.62 5.34 -7.60
N ILE A 47 18.30 6.45 -7.73
CA ILE A 47 17.73 7.77 -7.96
C ILE A 47 18.22 8.26 -9.34
N TRP A 48 17.30 8.84 -10.09
CA TRP A 48 17.59 9.61 -11.29
C TRP A 48 17.45 11.08 -10.96
N GLU A 49 18.46 11.85 -11.30
CA GLU A 49 18.55 13.27 -11.02
C GLU A 49 18.69 14.08 -12.29
N GLU A 50 18.05 15.22 -12.32
CA GLU A 50 18.23 16.24 -13.33
C GLU A 50 18.58 17.57 -12.61
N ASN A 51 19.69 18.20 -12.98
CA ASN A 51 20.19 19.43 -12.34
C ASN A 51 20.32 19.31 -10.81
N GLY A 52 20.76 18.15 -10.31
CA GLY A 52 20.96 17.88 -8.89
C GLY A 52 19.66 17.67 -8.08
N ARG A 53 18.51 17.51 -8.73
CA ARG A 53 17.24 17.22 -8.09
C ARG A 53 16.76 15.82 -8.48
N ALA A 54 16.26 15.05 -7.52
CA ALA A 54 15.65 13.78 -7.78
C ALA A 54 14.39 13.96 -8.63
N THR A 55 14.31 13.23 -9.75
CA THR A 55 13.17 13.21 -10.67
C THR A 55 12.51 11.84 -10.76
N ALA A 56 13.25 10.77 -10.40
CA ALA A 56 12.70 9.43 -10.27
C ALA A 56 13.47 8.63 -9.20
N ALA A 57 12.83 7.58 -8.67
CA ALA A 57 13.44 6.65 -7.73
C ALA A 57 12.90 5.23 -7.93
N ALA A 58 13.73 4.22 -7.70
CA ALA A 58 13.33 2.82 -7.68
C ALA A 58 14.11 2.04 -6.62
N GLN A 59 13.39 1.45 -5.65
CA GLN A 59 13.90 0.38 -4.81
C GLN A 59 13.67 -0.93 -5.54
N ILE A 60 14.75 -1.57 -5.96
CA ILE A 60 14.75 -2.80 -6.73
C ILE A 60 15.04 -3.94 -5.77
N LEU A 61 14.10 -4.85 -5.62
CA LEU A 61 14.24 -6.06 -4.82
C LEU A 61 14.71 -7.19 -5.74
N GLU A 62 15.90 -7.70 -5.48
CA GLU A 62 16.46 -8.86 -6.18
C GLU A 62 16.36 -10.10 -5.30
N ARG A 63 15.92 -11.21 -5.87
CA ARG A 63 15.94 -12.51 -5.22
C ARG A 63 16.48 -13.57 -6.17
N ARG A 64 17.34 -14.44 -5.64
CA ARG A 64 17.70 -15.65 -6.37
C ARG A 64 16.52 -16.62 -6.36
N TRP A 65 16.17 -17.17 -7.53
CA TRP A 65 15.16 -18.23 -7.61
C TRP A 65 15.67 -19.47 -6.88
N PRO A 66 14.78 -20.32 -6.31
CA PRO A 66 15.13 -21.19 -5.19
C PRO A 66 16.40 -22.01 -5.41
N ALA A 67 17.15 -22.14 -4.31
CA ALA A 67 18.23 -23.07 -4.19
C ALA A 67 17.74 -24.49 -4.53
N GLY A 68 18.35 -25.14 -5.52
CA GLY A 68 18.02 -26.50 -5.91
C GLY A 68 17.64 -26.73 -7.37
N LEU A 69 17.38 -25.68 -8.15
CA LEU A 69 17.27 -25.82 -9.60
C LEU A 69 18.68 -25.81 -10.23
N PRO A 70 18.90 -26.57 -11.34
CA PRO A 70 20.21 -26.74 -11.97
C PRO A 70 20.78 -25.48 -12.65
N TRP A 71 20.13 -24.33 -12.50
CA TRP A 71 20.52 -23.04 -13.05
C TRP A 71 21.05 -22.12 -11.96
N PRO A 72 22.37 -22.06 -11.75
CA PRO A 72 22.98 -21.40 -10.60
C PRO A 72 22.86 -19.87 -10.56
N SER A 73 22.19 -19.23 -11.55
CA SER A 73 22.12 -17.79 -11.68
C SER A 73 20.73 -17.20 -11.91
N SER A 74 19.66 -17.96 -11.74
CA SER A 74 18.31 -17.45 -11.95
C SER A 74 17.93 -16.42 -10.91
N ARG A 75 17.66 -15.19 -11.35
CA ARG A 75 17.27 -14.06 -10.50
C ARG A 75 15.93 -13.50 -10.93
N VAL A 76 15.18 -13.01 -9.98
CA VAL A 76 13.97 -12.21 -10.23
C VAL A 76 14.16 -10.83 -9.64
N LEU A 77 13.70 -9.82 -10.37
CA LEU A 77 13.72 -8.43 -9.95
C LEU A 77 12.30 -7.92 -9.79
N TYR A 78 12.07 -7.16 -8.74
CA TYR A 78 10.76 -6.56 -8.48
C TYR A 78 10.90 -5.14 -7.92
N VAL A 79 10.15 -4.21 -8.47
CA VAL A 79 10.08 -2.81 -8.04
C VAL A 79 8.67 -2.56 -7.46
N PRO A 80 8.45 -2.83 -6.15
CA PRO A 80 7.12 -2.76 -5.55
C PRO A 80 6.57 -1.33 -5.54
N ARG A 81 5.40 -1.12 -6.14
CA ARG A 81 4.77 0.20 -6.27
C ARG A 81 5.71 1.25 -6.86
N GLY A 82 6.53 0.84 -7.81
CA GLY A 82 7.50 1.68 -8.48
C GLY A 82 7.77 1.24 -9.93
N PRO A 83 8.63 2.00 -10.62
CA PRO A 83 9.39 3.17 -10.16
C PRO A 83 8.50 4.37 -9.86
N ILE A 84 8.97 5.26 -8.95
CA ILE A 84 8.30 6.51 -8.61
C ILE A 84 8.85 7.61 -9.50
N LEU A 85 8.00 8.23 -10.30
CA LEU A 85 8.33 9.34 -11.19
C LEU A 85 7.05 10.06 -11.66
N ASP A 86 7.19 11.20 -12.30
CA ASP A 86 6.11 11.80 -13.07
C ASP A 86 5.92 11.05 -14.39
N TRP A 87 4.93 10.18 -14.44
CA TRP A 87 4.60 9.37 -15.61
C TRP A 87 4.08 10.18 -16.82
N SER A 88 3.73 11.45 -16.63
CA SER A 88 3.39 12.34 -17.74
C SER A 88 4.64 12.78 -18.53
N ASN A 89 5.82 12.68 -17.91
CA ASN A 89 7.10 12.92 -18.55
C ASN A 89 7.61 11.66 -19.27
N SER A 90 7.22 11.50 -20.53
CA SER A 90 7.52 10.30 -21.32
C SER A 90 9.03 10.08 -21.56
N ALA A 91 9.83 11.15 -21.65
CA ALA A 91 11.28 11.05 -21.81
C ALA A 91 11.95 10.49 -20.54
N LEU A 92 11.54 10.98 -19.36
CA LEU A 92 12.00 10.44 -18.08
C LEU A 92 11.57 8.98 -17.91
N ALA A 93 10.29 8.66 -18.15
CA ALA A 93 9.78 7.31 -18.06
C ALA A 93 10.57 6.34 -18.97
N SER A 94 10.84 6.74 -20.21
CA SER A 94 11.63 5.93 -21.15
C SER A 94 13.06 5.69 -20.66
N ALA A 95 13.73 6.70 -20.12
CA ALA A 95 15.09 6.58 -19.58
C ALA A 95 15.11 5.61 -18.38
N VAL A 96 14.19 5.78 -17.41
CA VAL A 96 14.10 4.94 -16.23
C VAL A 96 13.80 3.48 -16.59
N LEU A 97 12.84 3.23 -17.49
CA LEU A 97 12.50 1.88 -17.95
C LEU A 97 13.63 1.22 -18.74
N SER A 98 14.38 1.99 -19.54
CA SER A 98 15.57 1.52 -20.27
C SER A 98 16.66 1.07 -19.30
N ASP A 99 16.95 1.86 -18.26
CA ASP A 99 17.94 1.52 -17.24
C ASP A 99 17.54 0.26 -16.46
N LEU A 100 16.29 0.14 -16.06
CA LEU A 100 15.77 -1.04 -15.37
C LEU A 100 15.83 -2.29 -16.25
N THR A 101 15.52 -2.15 -17.54
CA THR A 101 15.62 -3.25 -18.52
C THR A 101 17.09 -3.67 -18.72
N SER A 102 17.99 -2.71 -18.77
CA SER A 102 19.44 -2.96 -18.90
C SER A 102 19.97 -3.71 -17.68
N LEU A 103 19.56 -3.31 -16.47
CA LEU A 103 19.88 -4.03 -15.23
C LEU A 103 19.40 -5.49 -15.29
N ALA A 104 18.16 -5.71 -15.72
CA ALA A 104 17.60 -7.06 -15.77
C ALA A 104 18.40 -7.96 -16.73
N ARG A 105 18.82 -7.43 -17.88
CA ARG A 105 19.67 -8.13 -18.86
C ARG A 105 21.07 -8.40 -18.31
N GLU A 106 21.71 -7.38 -17.73
CA GLU A 106 23.04 -7.49 -17.12
C GLU A 106 23.08 -8.58 -16.03
N ARG A 107 22.05 -8.60 -15.20
CA ARG A 107 21.91 -9.60 -14.13
C ARG A 107 21.38 -10.95 -14.60
N LYS A 108 21.07 -11.10 -15.88
CA LYS A 108 20.45 -12.31 -16.45
C LYS A 108 19.19 -12.71 -15.66
N ALA A 109 18.36 -11.73 -15.31
CA ALA A 109 17.14 -11.98 -14.58
C ALA A 109 16.12 -12.72 -15.47
N ILE A 110 15.38 -13.67 -14.87
CA ILE A 110 14.28 -14.38 -15.54
C ILE A 110 13.19 -13.38 -15.93
N PHE A 111 12.91 -12.44 -15.04
CA PHE A 111 12.03 -11.31 -15.28
C PHE A 111 12.36 -10.14 -14.36
N LEU A 112 11.93 -8.97 -14.78
CA LEU A 112 11.77 -7.77 -13.96
C LEU A 112 10.28 -7.43 -13.93
N LYS A 113 9.70 -7.30 -12.72
CA LYS A 113 8.32 -6.87 -12.52
C LYS A 113 8.28 -5.47 -11.92
N ILE A 114 7.38 -4.64 -12.43
CA ILE A 114 7.04 -3.33 -11.87
C ILE A 114 5.53 -3.26 -11.67
N ASP A 115 5.07 -2.50 -10.69
CA ASP A 115 3.64 -2.21 -10.45
C ASP A 115 3.44 -0.79 -9.91
N PRO A 116 3.80 0.24 -10.72
CA PRO A 116 3.77 1.63 -10.28
C PRO A 116 2.37 2.09 -9.88
N GLU A 117 2.28 3.10 -9.01
CA GLU A 117 1.04 3.78 -8.64
C GLU A 117 0.50 4.63 -9.80
N LEU A 118 0.20 3.99 -10.92
CA LEU A 118 -0.33 4.63 -12.11
C LEU A 118 -1.82 4.30 -12.27
N SER A 119 -2.68 5.32 -12.19
CA SER A 119 -4.11 5.10 -12.42
C SER A 119 -4.40 4.91 -13.90
N LEU A 120 -5.00 3.78 -14.27
CA LEU A 120 -5.55 3.57 -15.61
C LEU A 120 -6.98 4.08 -15.73
N SER A 121 -7.72 4.05 -14.61
CA SER A 121 -9.05 4.64 -14.53
C SER A 121 -9.34 5.17 -13.14
N ILE A 122 -10.22 6.15 -13.03
CA ILE A 122 -10.65 6.76 -11.78
C ILE A 122 -12.18 6.77 -11.77
N SER A 123 -12.81 6.37 -10.67
CA SER A 123 -14.24 6.57 -10.47
C SER A 123 -14.48 7.51 -9.30
N GLU A 124 -15.34 8.50 -9.46
CA GLU A 124 -15.80 9.37 -8.39
C GLU A 124 -17.11 8.84 -7.80
N GLY A 125 -17.05 8.35 -6.56
CA GLY A 125 -18.23 7.77 -5.87
C GLY A 125 -18.43 6.27 -6.11
N THR A 126 -19.49 5.72 -5.49
CA THR A 126 -19.76 4.27 -5.48
C THR A 126 -20.41 3.77 -6.77
N ASP A 127 -21.09 4.63 -7.49
CA ASP A 127 -21.95 4.26 -8.59
C ASP A 127 -21.56 4.92 -9.93
N SER A 128 -20.46 5.69 -9.95
CA SER A 128 -19.92 6.29 -11.17
C SER A 128 -19.14 5.26 -11.98
N GLN A 129 -19.32 5.31 -13.30
CA GLN A 129 -18.47 4.55 -14.22
C GLN A 129 -17.02 5.03 -14.11
N PRO A 130 -16.03 4.11 -14.17
CA PRO A 130 -14.64 4.50 -14.17
C PRO A 130 -14.29 5.31 -15.43
N GLU A 131 -13.71 6.48 -15.24
CA GLU A 131 -13.20 7.30 -16.34
C GLU A 131 -11.76 6.91 -16.65
N PRO A 132 -11.41 6.63 -17.92
CA PRO A 132 -10.05 6.33 -18.32
C PRO A 132 -9.08 7.48 -18.02
N SER A 133 -7.89 7.15 -17.53
CA SER A 133 -6.80 8.10 -17.37
C SER A 133 -6.02 8.24 -18.69
N ALA A 134 -5.97 9.44 -19.27
CA ALA A 134 -5.19 9.68 -20.49
C ALA A 134 -3.70 9.37 -20.28
N VAL A 135 -3.14 9.75 -19.12
CA VAL A 135 -1.73 9.42 -18.78
C VAL A 135 -1.57 7.91 -18.65
N GLY A 136 -2.48 7.24 -17.95
CA GLY A 136 -2.43 5.78 -17.77
C GLY A 136 -2.46 5.05 -19.11
N ALA A 137 -3.37 5.41 -20.01
CA ALA A 137 -3.49 4.81 -21.34
C ALA A 137 -2.22 5.04 -22.19
N SER A 138 -1.66 6.26 -22.16
CA SER A 138 -0.42 6.58 -22.87
C SER A 138 0.77 5.76 -22.39
N VAL A 139 0.90 5.60 -21.06
CA VAL A 139 1.99 4.81 -20.46
C VAL A 139 1.81 3.32 -20.76
N GLU A 140 0.59 2.79 -20.66
CA GLU A 140 0.32 1.38 -21.02
C GLU A 140 0.73 1.09 -22.46
N GLU A 141 0.40 1.98 -23.39
CA GLU A 141 0.77 1.86 -24.80
C GLU A 141 2.30 1.95 -24.99
N ALA A 142 2.97 2.88 -24.28
CA ALA A 142 4.43 3.01 -24.35
C ALA A 142 5.14 1.76 -23.81
N LEU A 143 4.65 1.17 -22.73
CA LEU A 143 5.15 -0.08 -22.17
C LEU A 143 5.03 -1.24 -23.17
N ARG A 144 3.87 -1.38 -23.82
CA ARG A 144 3.63 -2.40 -24.86
C ARG A 144 4.58 -2.26 -26.04
N ARG A 145 4.77 -1.04 -26.54
CA ARG A 145 5.73 -0.76 -27.62
C ARG A 145 7.17 -1.08 -27.23
N SER A 146 7.51 -0.95 -25.97
CA SER A 146 8.84 -1.27 -25.41
C SER A 146 8.97 -2.74 -25.00
N SER A 147 8.07 -3.61 -25.46
CA SER A 147 8.06 -5.06 -25.19
C SER A 147 7.87 -5.44 -23.72
N TRP A 148 7.28 -4.56 -22.90
CA TRP A 148 6.82 -4.94 -21.58
C TRP A 148 5.50 -5.72 -21.69
N ILE A 149 5.38 -6.77 -20.90
CA ILE A 149 4.24 -7.70 -20.94
C ILE A 149 3.38 -7.50 -19.68
N PRO A 150 2.07 -7.28 -19.83
CA PRO A 150 1.16 -7.24 -18.69
C PRO A 150 1.21 -8.55 -17.91
N SER A 151 1.39 -8.47 -16.58
CA SER A 151 1.40 -9.66 -15.74
C SER A 151 -0.01 -10.09 -15.38
N LEU A 152 -0.32 -11.37 -15.58
CA LEU A 152 -1.59 -11.97 -15.14
C LEU A 152 -1.64 -12.13 -13.62
N GLU A 153 -0.49 -12.43 -13.01
CA GLU A 153 -0.36 -12.56 -11.56
C GLU A 153 -0.01 -11.21 -10.93
N GLN A 154 -0.72 -10.87 -9.86
CA GLN A 154 -0.53 -9.62 -9.15
C GLN A 154 0.18 -9.86 -7.81
N VAL A 155 1.20 -9.05 -7.52
CA VAL A 155 1.86 -9.02 -6.21
C VAL A 155 1.12 -8.09 -5.26
N GLN A 156 0.67 -6.94 -5.78
CA GLN A 156 -0.14 -5.98 -5.07
C GLN A 156 -1.54 -5.90 -5.70
N PHE A 157 -2.52 -5.44 -4.93
CA PHE A 157 -3.87 -5.22 -5.46
C PHE A 157 -3.85 -4.18 -6.57
N ARG A 158 -4.57 -4.42 -7.66
CA ARG A 158 -4.70 -3.47 -8.78
C ARG A 158 -5.55 -2.27 -8.41
N SER A 159 -6.59 -2.52 -7.65
CA SER A 159 -7.58 -1.51 -7.31
C SER A 159 -7.53 -1.14 -5.83
N THR A 160 -7.79 0.11 -5.53
CA THR A 160 -7.89 0.63 -4.17
C THR A 160 -9.02 1.65 -4.06
N LEU A 161 -9.37 1.98 -2.82
CA LEU A 161 -10.28 3.07 -2.47
C LEU A 161 -9.48 4.13 -1.73
N ARG A 162 -9.57 5.40 -2.16
CA ARG A 162 -8.89 6.52 -1.52
C ARG A 162 -9.87 7.54 -1.00
N LEU A 163 -9.57 8.12 0.15
CA LEU A 163 -10.27 9.22 0.77
C LEU A 163 -9.33 10.42 0.88
N GLY A 164 -9.72 11.57 0.30
CA GLY A 164 -9.02 12.83 0.53
C GLY A 164 -9.32 13.34 1.94
N LEU A 165 -8.30 13.88 2.61
CA LEU A 165 -8.37 14.33 4.00
C LEU A 165 -8.39 15.86 4.15
N GLU A 166 -8.55 16.58 3.05
CA GLU A 166 -8.55 18.06 3.05
C GLU A 166 -9.78 18.65 3.77
N SER A 167 -10.94 18.01 3.64
CA SER A 167 -12.19 18.40 4.29
C SER A 167 -12.12 18.26 5.81
N ASP A 168 -12.93 19.03 6.55
CA ASP A 168 -13.05 18.86 8.00
C ASP A 168 -13.71 17.52 8.39
N GLU A 169 -13.73 17.20 9.68
CA GLU A 169 -14.25 15.91 10.18
C GLU A 169 -15.76 15.78 9.93
N ASP A 170 -16.52 16.85 10.05
CA ASP A 170 -17.97 16.82 9.84
C ASP A 170 -18.31 16.56 8.36
N GLU A 171 -17.57 17.19 7.44
CA GLU A 171 -17.71 16.90 6.02
C GLU A 171 -17.29 15.47 5.66
N LEU A 172 -16.18 14.97 6.24
CA LEU A 172 -15.75 13.59 6.05
C LEU A 172 -16.83 12.61 6.52
N LEU A 173 -17.41 12.84 7.70
CA LEU A 173 -18.54 12.07 8.20
C LEU A 173 -19.78 12.18 7.29
N ALA A 174 -20.12 13.39 6.82
CA ALA A 174 -21.28 13.61 5.98
C ALA A 174 -21.20 12.82 4.66
N ARG A 175 -20.01 12.66 4.09
CA ARG A 175 -19.76 11.89 2.86
C ARG A 175 -19.82 10.36 3.05
N MET A 176 -19.77 9.88 4.29
CA MET A 176 -19.92 8.44 4.59
C MET A 176 -21.35 7.98 4.33
N LYS A 177 -21.50 6.69 3.99
CA LYS A 177 -22.84 6.10 3.88
C LYS A 177 -23.59 6.20 5.22
N PRO A 178 -24.92 6.40 5.22
CA PRO A 178 -25.69 6.52 6.47
C PRO A 178 -25.47 5.38 7.46
N LYS A 179 -25.35 4.14 6.95
CA LYS A 179 -25.09 2.97 7.79
C LYS A 179 -23.71 3.01 8.44
N THR A 180 -22.70 3.54 7.77
CA THR A 180 -21.34 3.67 8.34
C THR A 180 -21.34 4.68 9.49
N ARG A 181 -21.94 5.85 9.31
CA ARG A 181 -22.12 6.84 10.38
C ARG A 181 -22.90 6.29 11.57
N TYR A 182 -23.98 5.54 11.28
CA TYR A 182 -24.75 4.88 12.33
C TYR A 182 -23.90 3.88 13.11
N ASN A 183 -23.09 3.06 12.44
CA ASN A 183 -22.25 2.05 13.07
C ASN A 183 -21.12 2.66 13.91
N ILE A 184 -20.52 3.78 13.47
CA ILE A 184 -19.54 4.52 14.28
C ILE A 184 -20.20 4.99 15.59
N ARG A 185 -21.34 5.68 15.52
CA ARG A 185 -22.07 6.14 16.70
C ARG A 185 -22.58 4.99 17.57
N LEU A 186 -22.93 3.85 16.97
CA LEU A 186 -23.34 2.66 17.71
C LEU A 186 -22.17 2.09 18.51
N ALA A 187 -20.97 2.04 17.93
CA ALA A 187 -19.77 1.58 18.64
C ALA A 187 -19.48 2.47 19.87
N GLU A 188 -19.53 3.79 19.72
CA GLU A 188 -19.37 4.74 20.83
C GLU A 188 -20.38 4.50 21.94
N ARG A 189 -21.68 4.38 21.59
CA ARG A 189 -22.75 4.11 22.57
C ARG A 189 -22.61 2.76 23.28
N LYS A 190 -22.00 1.77 22.62
CA LYS A 190 -21.70 0.45 23.20
C LYS A 190 -20.40 0.41 24.00
N GLY A 191 -19.76 1.55 24.21
CA GLY A 191 -18.55 1.67 25.03
C GLY A 191 -17.29 1.13 24.37
N VAL A 192 -17.27 1.04 23.04
CA VAL A 192 -16.03 0.74 22.31
C VAL A 192 -15.07 1.89 22.50
N SER A 193 -13.86 1.62 22.95
CA SER A 193 -12.76 2.58 23.02
C SER A 193 -11.65 2.24 22.02
N VAL A 194 -10.94 3.25 21.54
CA VAL A 194 -9.81 3.05 20.63
C VAL A 194 -8.54 3.62 21.25
N ARG A 195 -7.49 2.81 21.30
CA ARG A 195 -6.17 3.22 21.77
C ARG A 195 -5.08 3.00 20.72
N SER A 196 -3.98 3.70 20.88
CA SER A 196 -2.74 3.37 20.17
C SER A 196 -2.16 2.06 20.68
N GLY A 197 -1.65 1.25 19.75
CA GLY A 197 -0.92 0.03 20.05
C GLY A 197 0.60 0.22 20.00
N SER A 198 1.30 -0.80 20.51
CA SER A 198 2.75 -0.90 20.56
C SER A 198 3.22 -2.32 20.21
N GLU A 199 4.52 -2.58 20.29
CA GLU A 199 5.07 -3.93 20.07
C GLU A 199 4.59 -4.96 21.10
N SER A 200 4.19 -4.51 22.31
CA SER A 200 3.62 -5.40 23.32
C SER A 200 2.28 -6.01 22.93
N ASP A 201 1.58 -5.42 21.95
CA ASP A 201 0.31 -5.93 21.45
C ASP A 201 0.48 -6.97 20.33
N PHE A 202 1.70 -7.22 19.83
CA PHE A 202 1.91 -8.04 18.63
C PHE A 202 1.39 -9.47 18.74
N ASP A 203 1.44 -10.08 19.90
CA ASP A 203 0.91 -11.44 20.08
C ASP A 203 -0.60 -11.47 19.91
N ASP A 204 -1.29 -10.50 20.50
CA ASP A 204 -2.73 -10.38 20.36
C ASP A 204 -3.14 -9.99 18.93
N LEU A 205 -2.39 -9.10 18.30
CA LEU A 205 -2.59 -8.75 16.89
C LEU A 205 -2.44 -9.97 15.98
N TYR A 206 -1.38 -10.77 16.16
CA TYR A 206 -1.18 -11.96 15.34
C TYR A 206 -2.27 -13.01 15.56
N ALA A 207 -2.72 -13.21 16.79
CA ALA A 207 -3.84 -14.09 17.11
C ALA A 207 -5.14 -13.62 16.42
N MET A 208 -5.47 -12.33 16.50
CA MET A 208 -6.64 -11.75 15.81
C MET A 208 -6.50 -11.85 14.28
N TYR A 209 -5.28 -11.70 13.76
CA TYR A 209 -5.04 -11.81 12.31
C TYR A 209 -5.21 -13.26 11.83
N GLY A 210 -4.80 -14.23 12.65
CA GLY A 210 -5.07 -15.66 12.42
C GLY A 210 -6.57 -15.96 12.40
N GLU A 211 -7.33 -15.46 13.37
CA GLU A 211 -8.79 -15.61 13.40
C GLU A 211 -9.46 -14.98 12.17
N THR A 212 -8.99 -13.79 11.76
CA THR A 212 -9.46 -13.12 10.56
C THR A 212 -9.16 -13.93 9.30
N SER A 213 -7.94 -14.49 9.18
CA SER A 213 -7.53 -15.27 8.02
C SER A 213 -8.37 -16.53 7.82
N ILE A 214 -8.69 -17.22 8.91
CA ILE A 214 -9.56 -18.42 8.89
C ILE A 214 -10.97 -18.03 8.45
N ARG A 215 -11.52 -16.97 9.02
CA ARG A 215 -12.87 -16.50 8.71
C ARG A 215 -13.02 -16.03 7.27
N ASP A 216 -12.03 -15.28 6.78
CA ASP A 216 -12.09 -14.60 5.48
C ASP A 216 -11.38 -15.39 4.37
N GLY A 217 -10.83 -16.60 4.68
CA GLY A 217 -10.32 -17.56 3.71
C GLY A 217 -8.99 -17.21 3.05
N PHE A 218 -8.09 -16.48 3.73
CA PHE A 218 -6.78 -16.17 3.18
C PHE A 218 -5.62 -16.74 4.02
N VAL A 219 -4.47 -16.94 3.37
CA VAL A 219 -3.27 -17.51 4.02
C VAL A 219 -2.40 -16.40 4.59
N ILE A 220 -1.95 -16.58 5.84
CA ILE A 220 -1.00 -15.70 6.49
C ILE A 220 0.41 -16.30 6.56
N ARG A 221 1.41 -15.46 6.67
CA ARG A 221 2.81 -15.86 6.87
C ARG A 221 3.06 -16.26 8.32
N PRO A 222 4.18 -16.94 8.61
CA PRO A 222 4.59 -17.20 9.99
C PRO A 222 4.70 -15.91 10.82
N ARG A 223 4.45 -16.03 12.13
CA ARG A 223 4.46 -14.92 13.09
C ARG A 223 5.70 -14.03 12.97
N ALA A 224 6.90 -14.63 12.87
CA ALA A 224 8.15 -13.88 12.78
C ALA A 224 8.16 -12.84 11.64
N TYR A 225 7.55 -13.18 10.50
CA TYR A 225 7.43 -12.23 9.39
C TYR A 225 6.66 -10.97 9.78
N TYR A 226 5.55 -11.14 10.51
CA TYR A 226 4.72 -9.99 10.91
C TYR A 226 5.36 -9.16 12.00
N LEU A 227 6.10 -9.78 12.93
CA LEU A 227 6.86 -9.03 13.93
C LEU A 227 7.87 -8.09 13.26
N ASP A 228 8.53 -8.52 12.20
CA ASP A 228 9.42 -7.66 11.41
C ASP A 228 8.64 -6.66 10.55
N ALA A 229 7.61 -7.11 9.82
CA ALA A 229 6.85 -6.27 8.89
C ALA A 229 6.03 -5.18 9.58
N TRP A 230 5.64 -5.37 10.84
CA TRP A 230 4.95 -4.39 11.66
C TRP A 230 5.93 -3.57 12.52
N GLY A 231 6.89 -4.24 13.15
CA GLY A 231 7.81 -3.63 14.11
C GLY A 231 8.82 -2.69 13.46
N ALA A 232 9.42 -3.06 12.34
CA ALA A 232 10.40 -2.19 11.70
C ALA A 232 9.78 -0.85 11.22
N PRO A 233 8.63 -0.81 10.51
CA PRO A 233 7.97 0.45 10.19
C PRO A 233 7.49 1.22 11.43
N LEU A 234 7.02 0.53 12.48
CA LEU A 234 6.60 1.17 13.72
C LEU A 234 7.77 1.91 14.39
N ARG A 235 8.93 1.24 14.56
CA ARG A 235 10.15 1.86 15.12
C ARG A 235 10.71 2.99 14.27
N ALA A 236 10.53 2.90 12.94
CA ALA A 236 10.94 3.95 12.00
C ALA A 236 9.95 5.13 11.95
N GLY A 237 8.89 5.13 12.76
CA GLY A 237 7.85 6.15 12.71
C GLY A 237 7.10 6.19 11.37
N ARG A 238 6.97 5.03 10.70
CA ARG A 238 6.27 4.86 9.41
C ARG A 238 5.02 4.00 9.51
N ALA A 239 4.67 3.58 10.74
CA ALA A 239 3.45 2.85 11.03
C ALA A 239 2.79 3.37 12.31
N LYS A 240 1.48 3.22 12.39
CA LYS A 240 0.67 3.44 13.57
C LYS A 240 -0.27 2.24 13.76
N ILE A 241 -0.38 1.80 14.99
CA ILE A 241 -1.26 0.69 15.37
C ILE A 241 -2.42 1.28 16.16
N PHE A 242 -3.62 0.81 15.86
CA PHE A 242 -4.84 1.13 16.60
C PHE A 242 -5.53 -0.16 17.04
N LEU A 243 -6.01 -0.19 18.27
CA LEU A 243 -6.82 -1.27 18.80
C LEU A 243 -8.16 -0.70 19.27
N ALA A 244 -9.25 -1.35 18.85
CA ALA A 244 -10.57 -1.11 19.42
C ALA A 244 -10.84 -2.14 20.51
N GLU A 245 -11.20 -1.68 21.69
CA GLU A 245 -11.46 -2.49 22.86
C GLU A 245 -12.94 -2.45 23.25
N VAL A 246 -13.45 -3.59 23.67
CA VAL A 246 -14.78 -3.77 24.26
C VAL A 246 -14.57 -4.44 25.61
N GLU A 247 -15.09 -3.84 26.67
CA GLU A 247 -14.92 -4.36 28.05
C GLU A 247 -13.45 -4.64 28.42
N GLY A 248 -12.55 -3.76 27.98
CA GLY A 248 -11.11 -3.87 28.25
C GLY A 248 -10.39 -4.96 27.46
N ARG A 249 -11.02 -5.55 26.44
CA ARG A 249 -10.42 -6.57 25.57
C ARG A 249 -10.37 -6.10 24.12
N ALA A 250 -9.24 -6.34 23.47
CA ALA A 250 -9.08 -6.02 22.06
C ALA A 250 -10.04 -6.85 21.20
N ALA A 251 -10.97 -6.17 20.53
CA ALA A 251 -11.98 -6.75 19.63
C ALA A 251 -11.62 -6.59 18.15
N ALA A 252 -10.90 -5.52 17.81
CA ALA A 252 -10.39 -5.28 16.46
C ALA A 252 -9.09 -4.47 16.51
N ALA A 253 -8.28 -4.60 15.48
CA ALA A 253 -7.08 -3.79 15.31
C ALA A 253 -6.81 -3.47 13.85
N LEU A 254 -6.07 -2.40 13.62
CA LEU A 254 -5.51 -2.09 12.31
C LEU A 254 -4.07 -1.58 12.42
N ILE A 255 -3.30 -1.81 11.37
CA ILE A 255 -1.98 -1.23 11.21
C ILE A 255 -2.02 -0.34 9.98
N LEU A 256 -1.80 0.94 10.22
CA LEU A 256 -1.74 2.00 9.24
C LEU A 256 -0.27 2.29 8.94
N PHE A 257 0.12 2.15 7.69
CA PHE A 257 1.43 2.62 7.23
C PHE A 257 1.29 4.02 6.67
N HIS A 258 2.34 4.83 6.76
CA HIS A 258 2.35 6.16 6.16
C HIS A 258 3.74 6.53 5.61
N PHE A 259 3.73 7.27 4.52
CA PHE A 259 4.93 7.85 3.91
C PHE A 259 4.53 9.02 3.01
N GLY A 260 5.30 10.11 3.03
CA GLY A 260 4.90 11.34 2.34
C GLY A 260 3.49 11.78 2.78
N PRO A 261 2.61 12.14 1.84
CA PRO A 261 1.28 12.64 2.17
C PRO A 261 0.21 11.55 2.37
N THR A 262 0.56 10.26 2.30
CA THR A 262 -0.41 9.17 2.24
C THR A 262 -0.30 8.21 3.43
N ALA A 263 -1.46 7.81 3.95
CA ALA A 263 -1.63 6.71 4.87
C ALA A 263 -2.31 5.52 4.18
N TRP A 264 -1.84 4.30 4.43
CA TRP A 264 -2.42 3.05 3.90
C TRP A 264 -2.92 2.16 5.01
N TYR A 265 -4.21 1.81 4.96
CA TYR A 265 -4.81 0.77 5.79
C TYR A 265 -4.33 -0.61 5.32
N PHE A 266 -3.14 -1.02 5.78
CA PHE A 266 -2.41 -2.16 5.23
C PHE A 266 -2.84 -3.49 5.83
N TYR A 267 -3.09 -3.53 7.15
CA TYR A 267 -3.57 -4.71 7.87
C TYR A 267 -4.77 -4.35 8.72
N GLY A 268 -5.80 -5.17 8.62
CA GLY A 268 -6.97 -5.11 9.48
C GLY A 268 -7.28 -6.48 10.02
N MET A 269 -7.69 -6.54 11.28
CA MET A 269 -8.01 -7.78 11.97
C MET A 269 -9.12 -7.56 12.99
N SER A 270 -9.91 -8.59 13.25
CA SER A 270 -10.96 -8.53 14.26
C SER A 270 -11.31 -9.92 14.78
N ARG A 271 -11.70 -9.98 16.05
CA ARG A 271 -12.29 -11.17 16.64
C ARG A 271 -13.72 -11.36 16.16
N SER A 272 -14.22 -12.57 16.23
CA SER A 272 -15.64 -12.89 15.99
C SER A 272 -16.51 -12.40 17.15
N ALA A 273 -15.94 -12.39 18.35
CA ALA A 273 -16.59 -11.80 19.53
C ALA A 273 -16.77 -10.28 19.39
N HIS A 274 -17.87 -9.76 19.93
CA HIS A 274 -18.20 -8.33 19.99
C HIS A 274 -18.39 -7.62 18.62
N ARG A 275 -18.57 -8.38 17.52
CA ARG A 275 -18.80 -7.79 16.19
C ARG A 275 -20.05 -6.91 16.13
N GLU A 276 -21.07 -7.24 16.93
CA GLU A 276 -22.32 -6.47 17.08
C GLU A 276 -22.10 -5.09 17.73
N SER A 277 -20.95 -4.87 18.35
CA SER A 277 -20.54 -3.56 18.86
C SER A 277 -19.85 -2.67 17.82
N MET A 278 -19.71 -3.16 16.57
CA MET A 278 -19.15 -2.43 15.44
C MET A 278 -17.73 -1.85 15.66
N PRO A 279 -16.82 -2.54 16.39
CA PRO A 279 -15.52 -1.99 16.76
C PRO A 279 -14.68 -1.56 15.55
N THR A 280 -14.78 -2.28 14.42
CA THR A 280 -14.04 -1.96 13.19
C THR A 280 -14.45 -0.63 12.56
N HIS A 281 -15.69 -0.18 12.75
CA HIS A 281 -16.16 1.09 12.20
C HIS A 281 -15.58 2.28 12.96
N LEU A 282 -15.61 2.25 14.30
CA LEU A 282 -14.99 3.28 15.13
C LEU A 282 -13.48 3.29 14.96
N LEU A 283 -12.85 2.11 14.97
CA LEU A 283 -11.42 1.93 14.73
C LEU A 283 -10.95 2.60 13.43
N GLN A 284 -11.68 2.37 12.35
CA GLN A 284 -11.36 2.96 11.06
C GLN A 284 -11.53 4.48 11.04
N TRP A 285 -12.59 4.98 11.73
CA TRP A 285 -12.82 6.41 11.86
C TRP A 285 -11.70 7.09 12.66
N GLU A 286 -11.27 6.54 13.78
CA GLU A 286 -10.17 7.05 14.58
C GLU A 286 -8.83 7.05 13.81
N ALA A 287 -8.59 6.04 12.98
CA ALA A 287 -7.42 6.01 12.12
C ALA A 287 -7.45 7.12 11.04
N ILE A 288 -8.62 7.41 10.48
CA ILE A 288 -8.81 8.51 9.51
C ILE A 288 -8.58 9.86 10.20
N ARG A 289 -9.15 10.07 11.40
CA ARG A 289 -8.94 11.28 12.21
C ARG A 289 -7.47 11.51 12.52
N TRP A 290 -6.79 10.45 12.96
CA TRP A 290 -5.37 10.52 13.24
C TRP A 290 -4.56 10.89 11.98
N ALA A 291 -4.85 10.28 10.86
CA ALA A 291 -4.14 10.56 9.61
C ALA A 291 -4.32 12.03 9.19
N LYS A 292 -5.54 12.57 9.33
CA LYS A 292 -5.82 13.99 9.10
C LYS A 292 -5.06 14.88 10.08
N ALA A 293 -5.10 14.60 11.37
CA ALA A 293 -4.40 15.37 12.40
C ALA A 293 -2.88 15.33 12.24
N ALA A 294 -2.33 14.24 11.67
CA ALA A 294 -0.92 14.11 11.31
C ALA A 294 -0.54 14.88 10.03
N GLY A 295 -1.47 15.60 9.40
CA GLY A 295 -1.21 16.41 8.19
C GLY A 295 -1.14 15.58 6.90
N LEU A 296 -1.57 14.34 6.91
CA LEU A 296 -1.65 13.51 5.71
C LEU A 296 -2.82 13.98 4.81
N ARG A 297 -2.67 13.84 3.50
CA ARG A 297 -3.66 14.30 2.52
C ARG A 297 -4.56 13.20 2.00
N THR A 298 -4.07 11.96 2.04
CA THR A 298 -4.77 10.81 1.47
C THR A 298 -4.80 9.65 2.46
N TYR A 299 -5.97 9.06 2.63
CA TYR A 299 -6.16 7.79 3.31
C TYR A 299 -6.51 6.73 2.25
N ASP A 300 -5.62 5.77 2.07
CA ASP A 300 -5.78 4.69 1.12
C ASP A 300 -6.22 3.43 1.87
N PHE A 301 -7.39 2.92 1.54
CA PHE A 301 -7.94 1.72 2.20
C PHE A 301 -7.25 0.43 1.77
N TRP A 302 -6.24 0.51 0.88
CA TRP A 302 -5.56 -0.66 0.33
C TRP A 302 -6.54 -1.65 -0.31
N GLY A 303 -6.09 -2.57 -1.08
CA GLY A 303 -6.82 -3.68 -1.72
C GLY A 303 -8.34 -3.55 -1.85
N ALA A 304 -8.80 -3.46 -3.09
CA ALA A 304 -10.18 -3.59 -3.47
C ALA A 304 -10.31 -4.55 -4.67
N PRO A 305 -11.45 -5.20 -4.88
CA PRO A 305 -11.69 -5.96 -6.10
C PRO A 305 -11.73 -5.01 -7.30
N ASP A 306 -11.35 -5.50 -8.47
CA ASP A 306 -11.35 -4.71 -9.71
C ASP A 306 -12.77 -4.31 -10.13
N ARG A 307 -13.77 -5.07 -9.73
CA ARG A 307 -15.20 -4.79 -9.95
C ARG A 307 -15.98 -5.00 -8.66
N ALA A 308 -17.01 -4.20 -8.45
CA ALA A 308 -17.94 -4.35 -7.33
C ALA A 308 -18.95 -5.48 -7.65
N ASP A 309 -18.47 -6.72 -7.66
CA ASP A 309 -19.26 -7.90 -7.93
C ASP A 309 -19.67 -8.56 -6.60
N PRO A 310 -20.98 -8.77 -6.34
CA PRO A 310 -21.45 -9.48 -5.15
C PRO A 310 -20.89 -10.89 -4.96
N ASP A 311 -20.50 -11.55 -6.03
CA ASP A 311 -19.94 -12.91 -6.00
C ASP A 311 -18.41 -12.91 -5.74
N ASP A 312 -17.75 -11.74 -5.75
CA ASP A 312 -16.33 -11.62 -5.43
C ASP A 312 -16.11 -11.86 -3.92
N PRO A 313 -15.17 -12.74 -3.52
CA PRO A 313 -14.85 -12.99 -2.11
C PRO A 313 -14.50 -11.72 -1.33
N MET A 314 -13.94 -10.71 -1.97
CA MET A 314 -13.60 -9.41 -1.36
C MET A 314 -14.77 -8.41 -1.32
N PHE A 315 -15.95 -8.75 -1.83
CA PHE A 315 -17.08 -7.82 -1.90
C PHE A 315 -17.52 -7.28 -0.53
N GLY A 316 -17.48 -8.12 0.50
CA GLY A 316 -17.77 -7.71 1.88
C GLY A 316 -16.81 -6.63 2.39
N VAL A 317 -15.50 -6.83 2.15
CA VAL A 317 -14.44 -5.88 2.49
C VAL A 317 -14.58 -4.60 1.67
N TYR A 318 -14.87 -4.72 0.37
CA TYR A 318 -15.14 -3.57 -0.49
C TYR A 318 -16.31 -2.73 0.03
N ARG A 319 -17.45 -3.34 0.35
CA ARG A 319 -18.62 -2.64 0.89
C ARG A 319 -18.33 -1.91 2.19
N PHE A 320 -17.52 -2.52 3.07
CA PHE A 320 -17.06 -1.89 4.30
C PHE A 320 -16.23 -0.64 3.98
N LYS A 321 -15.17 -0.75 3.19
CA LYS A 321 -14.28 0.35 2.82
C LYS A 321 -15.04 1.47 2.08
N ALA A 322 -15.88 1.12 1.12
CA ALA A 322 -16.71 2.04 0.35
C ALA A 322 -17.76 2.79 1.20
N GLY A 323 -18.01 2.33 2.42
CA GLY A 323 -18.89 3.00 3.38
C GLY A 323 -18.33 4.30 3.93
N PHE A 324 -16.99 4.45 3.97
CA PHE A 324 -16.31 5.63 4.55
C PHE A 324 -16.20 6.84 3.60
N GLY A 325 -16.82 6.79 2.45
CA GLY A 325 -16.68 7.82 1.41
C GLY A 325 -15.45 7.54 0.54
N ARG A 326 -15.46 7.99 -0.73
CA ARG A 326 -14.36 7.68 -1.64
C ARG A 326 -14.20 8.66 -2.80
N ARG A 327 -12.96 8.75 -3.27
CA ARG A 327 -12.62 8.77 -4.69
C ARG A 327 -12.05 7.40 -5.03
N GLY A 328 -12.68 6.68 -5.95
CA GLY A 328 -12.13 5.39 -6.42
C GLY A 328 -10.95 5.65 -7.33
N ARG A 329 -9.87 4.89 -7.18
CA ARG A 329 -8.74 4.88 -8.12
C ARG A 329 -8.44 3.44 -8.49
N GLY A 330 -8.65 3.09 -9.75
CA GLY A 330 -8.18 1.83 -10.29
C GLY A 330 -6.72 1.96 -10.71
N VAL A 331 -5.85 1.15 -10.14
CA VAL A 331 -4.47 0.97 -10.57
C VAL A 331 -4.40 -0.39 -11.25
N LYS A 332 -4.05 -0.44 -12.50
CA LYS A 332 -3.88 -1.72 -13.23
C LYS A 332 -2.43 -2.06 -13.45
#